data_7f537acb16e9376ef84908ef1142e799
#
_entry.id   7f537acb16e9376ef84908ef1142e799
#
_cell.length_a   1.000
_cell.length_b   1.000
_cell.length_c   1.000
_cell.angle_alpha   90.00
_cell.angle_beta   90.00
_cell.angle_gamma   90.00
#
_symmetry.space_group_name_H-M   'P 1'
#
loop_
_entity.id
_entity.type
_entity.pdbx_description
1 polymer ?
#
loop_
_entity_poly.entity_id
_entity_poly.type
_entity_poly.pdbx_seq_one_letter_code
_entity_poly.pdbx_strand_id
1 'polypeptide(L)'
;MKIVVLPGDGIGPETMAVTVEVLQAASVRFGLDLELIHDIAGHESLKKHGATVTPALLEKVKEADGLMLGPMSTYDFKDEAKGEINPSKFFRKSLDLFANIRPSRTYTGVKTITGPFDLVVVRENTEGFYADRNVESGNSEILVTPDVAISLRRITRECCERIARSAFELAMQRRKHLSLVHKHNVLKITDGIFLDACHRVAAEFPEVTVDDFIVDAMMAHVVRAPERFDVIVTTNMFGDILSDLTAELSGSLGLGGSLNA
;
A
#
# COMPACT_ATOMS: atom_id res chain seq x y z
N MET A 1 -20.37 11.19 5.31
CA MET A 1 -19.18 10.29 5.30
C MET A 1 -18.22 10.78 6.37
N LYS A 2 -17.86 9.88 7.32
CA LYS A 2 -16.98 10.21 8.45
C LYS A 2 -15.54 9.82 8.12
N ILE A 3 -14.61 10.74 8.28
CA ILE A 3 -13.18 10.50 8.04
C ILE A 3 -12.39 10.91 9.28
N VAL A 4 -11.66 9.96 9.87
CA VAL A 4 -10.71 10.26 10.94
C VAL A 4 -9.44 10.86 10.32
N VAL A 5 -8.97 11.97 10.90
CA VAL A 5 -7.79 12.70 10.42
C VAL A 5 -6.70 12.64 11.48
N LEU A 6 -5.59 11.98 11.16
CA LEU A 6 -4.40 11.87 12.00
C LEU A 6 -3.25 12.62 11.31
N PRO A 7 -2.83 13.78 11.83
CA PRO A 7 -1.78 14.59 11.19
C PRO A 7 -0.45 13.86 11.03
N GLY A 8 -0.11 13.00 11.99
CA GLY A 8 1.18 12.28 11.98
C GLY A 8 2.32 13.07 12.59
N ASP A 9 3.54 12.70 12.23
CA ASP A 9 4.79 13.22 12.79
C ASP A 9 5.55 14.07 11.75
N GLY A 10 6.56 14.81 12.22
CA GLY A 10 7.47 15.56 11.36
C GLY A 10 6.74 16.61 10.51
N ILE A 11 6.76 16.45 9.19
CA ILE A 11 6.03 17.33 8.24
C ILE A 11 4.52 17.06 8.19
N GLY A 12 4.06 16.02 8.86
CA GLY A 12 2.67 15.55 8.82
C GLY A 12 1.63 16.62 9.15
N PRO A 13 1.78 17.37 10.26
CA PRO A 13 0.84 18.44 10.61
C PRO A 13 0.70 19.51 9.52
N GLU A 14 1.79 19.91 8.87
CA GLU A 14 1.79 20.89 7.78
C GLU A 14 1.09 20.35 6.55
N THR A 15 1.47 19.16 6.10
CA THR A 15 0.88 18.54 4.90
C THR A 15 -0.58 18.18 5.11
N MET A 16 -0.96 17.72 6.31
CA MET A 16 -2.34 17.40 6.63
C MET A 16 -3.24 18.63 6.68
N ALA A 17 -2.74 19.75 7.20
CA ALA A 17 -3.50 21.01 7.22
C ALA A 17 -3.92 21.41 5.78
N VAL A 18 -2.98 21.43 4.84
CA VAL A 18 -3.25 21.71 3.42
C VAL A 18 -4.20 20.67 2.81
N THR A 19 -3.99 19.39 3.13
CA THR A 19 -4.86 18.31 2.61
C THR A 19 -6.30 18.47 3.09
N VAL A 20 -6.50 18.84 4.34
CA VAL A 20 -7.84 19.11 4.90
C VAL A 20 -8.50 20.31 4.22
N GLU A 21 -7.77 21.39 3.97
CA GLU A 21 -8.31 22.56 3.23
C GLU A 21 -8.79 22.16 1.82
N VAL A 22 -7.96 21.40 1.08
CA VAL A 22 -8.32 20.90 -0.26
C VAL A 22 -9.55 20.00 -0.19
N LEU A 23 -9.60 19.10 0.79
CA LEU A 23 -10.72 18.18 0.97
C LEU A 23 -12.02 18.92 1.32
N GLN A 24 -11.96 19.94 2.18
CA GLN A 24 -13.11 20.79 2.51
C GLN A 24 -13.58 21.59 1.28
N ALA A 25 -12.68 22.16 0.50
CA ALA A 25 -13.03 22.85 -0.74
C ALA A 25 -13.68 21.88 -1.76
N ALA A 26 -13.15 20.66 -1.89
CA ALA A 26 -13.74 19.62 -2.73
C ALA A 26 -15.12 19.21 -2.21
N SER A 27 -15.29 19.06 -0.89
CA SER A 27 -16.58 18.74 -0.27
C SER A 27 -17.64 19.75 -0.64
N VAL A 28 -17.34 21.03 -0.51
CA VAL A 28 -18.25 22.11 -0.91
C VAL A 28 -18.53 22.09 -2.42
N ARG A 29 -17.48 21.94 -3.23
CA ARG A 29 -17.57 21.99 -4.70
C ARG A 29 -18.41 20.86 -5.28
N PHE A 30 -18.34 19.67 -4.70
CA PHE A 30 -18.97 18.45 -5.21
C PHE A 30 -20.17 17.98 -4.37
N GLY A 31 -20.56 18.75 -3.35
CA GLY A 31 -21.69 18.40 -2.47
C GLY A 31 -21.44 17.14 -1.64
N LEU A 32 -20.20 16.90 -1.22
CA LEU A 32 -19.86 15.77 -0.37
C LEU A 32 -20.19 16.11 1.07
N ASP A 33 -20.96 15.27 1.75
CA ASP A 33 -21.23 15.42 3.18
C ASP A 33 -20.11 14.77 3.99
N LEU A 34 -19.01 15.52 4.22
CA LEU A 34 -17.83 15.07 4.93
C LEU A 34 -17.81 15.57 6.37
N GLU A 35 -17.74 14.64 7.31
CA GLU A 35 -17.45 14.89 8.72
C GLU A 35 -15.99 14.52 8.99
N LEU A 36 -15.13 15.50 9.28
CA LEU A 36 -13.72 15.31 9.59
C LEU A 36 -13.51 15.23 11.10
N ILE A 37 -13.09 14.08 11.60
CA ILE A 37 -12.88 13.80 13.02
C ILE A 37 -11.37 13.84 13.30
N HIS A 38 -10.89 14.93 13.89
CA HIS A 38 -9.47 15.08 14.21
C HIS A 38 -9.10 14.29 15.46
N ASP A 39 -7.97 13.57 15.39
CA ASP A 39 -7.37 12.87 16.53
C ASP A 39 -5.84 12.82 16.37
N ILE A 40 -5.13 12.19 17.29
CA ILE A 40 -3.68 12.13 17.34
C ILE A 40 -3.16 10.69 17.32
N ALA A 41 -2.01 10.50 16.67
CA ALA A 41 -1.21 9.27 16.70
C ALA A 41 0.29 9.65 16.69
N GLY A 42 1.18 8.67 16.80
CA GLY A 42 2.61 8.90 16.78
C GLY A 42 3.16 9.56 18.05
N HIS A 43 4.13 10.43 17.91
CA HIS A 43 4.82 11.07 19.04
C HIS A 43 3.89 11.87 19.95
N GLU A 44 2.91 12.57 19.39
CA GLU A 44 1.97 13.36 20.19
C GLU A 44 1.10 12.46 21.07
N SER A 45 0.59 11.36 20.52
CA SER A 45 -0.17 10.35 21.26
C SER A 45 0.70 9.67 22.32
N LEU A 46 1.93 9.30 21.98
CA LEU A 46 2.86 8.68 22.92
C LEU A 46 3.11 9.60 24.13
N LYS A 47 3.34 10.89 23.89
CA LYS A 47 3.55 11.87 24.94
C LYS A 47 2.32 12.06 25.83
N LYS A 48 1.12 12.05 25.27
CA LYS A 48 -0.13 12.37 25.97
C LYS A 48 -0.76 11.15 26.63
N HIS A 49 -0.65 9.98 26.01
CA HIS A 49 -1.36 8.76 26.38
C HIS A 49 -0.43 7.59 26.75
N GLY A 50 0.89 7.73 26.57
CA GLY A 50 1.84 6.63 26.80
C GLY A 50 1.84 5.56 25.70
N ALA A 51 1.16 5.81 24.57
CA ALA A 51 1.14 4.92 23.42
C ALA A 51 0.98 5.72 22.13
N THR A 52 1.63 5.28 21.05
CA THR A 52 1.56 5.91 19.73
C THR A 52 0.18 5.76 19.08
N VAL A 53 -0.53 4.69 19.43
CA VAL A 53 -1.92 4.42 19.03
C VAL A 53 -2.67 3.87 20.26
N THR A 54 -3.87 4.38 20.50
CA THR A 54 -4.72 3.92 21.61
C THR A 54 -5.83 2.98 21.15
N PRO A 55 -6.34 2.08 22.00
CA PRO A 55 -7.51 1.28 21.68
C PRO A 55 -8.75 2.13 21.33
N ALA A 56 -8.94 3.25 22.01
CA ALA A 56 -10.05 4.16 21.74
C ALA A 56 -9.97 4.78 20.33
N LEU A 57 -8.76 5.08 19.85
CA LEU A 57 -8.55 5.56 18.49
C LEU A 57 -8.88 4.47 17.48
N LEU A 58 -8.51 3.20 17.72
CA LEU A 58 -8.85 2.09 16.82
C LEU A 58 -10.36 1.94 16.68
N GLU A 59 -11.12 1.97 17.78
CA GLU A 59 -12.59 1.86 17.71
C GLU A 59 -13.20 3.06 16.93
N LYS A 60 -12.70 4.27 17.17
CA LYS A 60 -13.10 5.45 16.40
C LYS A 60 -12.86 5.28 14.89
N VAL A 61 -11.72 4.70 14.50
CA VAL A 61 -11.40 4.45 13.09
C VAL A 61 -12.30 3.36 12.51
N LYS A 62 -12.63 2.31 13.26
CA LYS A 62 -13.57 1.26 12.82
C LYS A 62 -15.00 1.78 12.58
N GLU A 63 -15.42 2.80 13.32
CA GLU A 63 -16.74 3.42 13.18
C GLU A 63 -16.80 4.47 12.05
N ALA A 64 -15.65 4.83 11.48
CA ALA A 64 -15.54 5.79 10.39
C ALA A 64 -15.53 5.11 9.01
N ASP A 65 -15.89 5.87 7.98
CA ASP A 65 -15.84 5.42 6.59
C ASP A 65 -14.42 5.43 6.03
N GLY A 66 -13.48 6.16 6.69
CA GLY A 66 -12.09 6.24 6.25
C GLY A 66 -11.16 6.88 7.27
N LEU A 67 -9.87 6.67 7.05
CA LEU A 67 -8.77 7.22 7.83
C LEU A 67 -7.81 7.96 6.92
N MET A 68 -7.56 9.23 7.19
CA MET A 68 -6.44 9.99 6.64
C MET A 68 -5.27 9.94 7.61
N LEU A 69 -4.22 9.23 7.23
CA LEU A 69 -3.02 9.05 8.03
C LEU A 69 -1.87 9.84 7.41
N GLY A 70 -1.41 10.87 8.11
CA GLY A 70 -0.23 11.63 7.72
C GLY A 70 1.08 10.84 7.88
N PRO A 71 2.21 11.38 7.44
CA PRO A 71 3.53 10.77 7.63
C PRO A 71 3.79 10.44 9.11
N MET A 72 4.42 9.31 9.35
CA MET A 72 4.77 8.82 10.70
C MET A 72 6.27 8.59 10.83
N SER A 73 6.86 8.96 11.95
CA SER A 73 8.27 8.71 12.28
C SER A 73 8.51 7.25 12.66
N THR A 74 8.20 6.33 11.73
CA THR A 74 8.13 4.87 12.01
C THR A 74 9.44 4.27 12.50
N TYR A 75 10.58 4.86 12.18
CA TYR A 75 11.91 4.42 12.63
C TYR A 75 12.20 4.74 14.09
N ASP A 76 11.45 5.66 14.69
CA ASP A 76 11.62 6.07 16.08
C ASP A 76 10.94 5.09 17.05
N PHE A 77 9.91 4.38 16.58
CA PHE A 77 9.10 3.47 17.38
C PHE A 77 9.71 2.07 17.37
N LYS A 78 10.46 1.73 18.44
CA LYS A 78 11.27 0.50 18.52
C LYS A 78 10.88 -0.44 19.67
N ASP A 79 10.18 0.06 20.68
CA ASP A 79 9.88 -0.67 21.91
C ASP A 79 8.36 -0.73 22.16
N GLU A 80 7.73 -1.77 21.62
CA GLU A 80 6.28 -1.97 21.78
C GLU A 80 5.86 -2.10 23.25
N ALA A 81 6.76 -2.55 24.15
CA ALA A 81 6.47 -2.63 25.59
C ALA A 81 6.34 -1.24 26.22
N LYS A 82 6.92 -0.21 25.61
CA LYS A 82 6.78 1.20 26.03
C LYS A 82 5.68 1.94 25.26
N GLY A 83 4.84 1.22 24.52
CA GLY A 83 3.77 1.80 23.72
C GLY A 83 4.24 2.41 22.38
N GLU A 84 5.47 2.14 21.97
CA GLU A 84 6.06 2.60 20.71
C GLU A 84 5.65 1.66 19.55
N ILE A 85 4.39 1.68 19.19
CA ILE A 85 3.85 0.87 18.08
C ILE A 85 3.91 1.71 16.80
N ASN A 86 4.36 1.12 15.70
CA ASN A 86 4.28 1.77 14.39
C ASN A 86 2.81 1.93 13.96
N PRO A 87 2.25 3.17 13.88
CA PRO A 87 0.83 3.36 13.60
C PRO A 87 0.40 2.83 12.23
N SER A 88 1.23 2.96 11.19
CA SER A 88 0.93 2.46 9.85
C SER A 88 0.80 0.94 9.84
N LYS A 89 1.73 0.24 10.50
CA LYS A 89 1.71 -1.22 10.69
C LYS A 89 0.48 -1.64 11.48
N PHE A 90 0.18 -0.91 12.57
CA PHE A 90 -0.93 -1.19 13.45
C PHE A 90 -2.28 -1.16 12.73
N PHE A 91 -2.57 -0.07 12.01
CA PHE A 91 -3.84 0.04 11.27
C PHE A 91 -3.97 -0.99 10.16
N ARG A 92 -2.91 -1.23 9.37
CA ARG A 92 -2.93 -2.26 8.32
C ARG A 92 -3.29 -3.63 8.87
N LYS A 93 -2.73 -4.00 10.04
CA LYS A 93 -2.98 -5.30 10.69
C LYS A 93 -4.35 -5.34 11.35
N SER A 94 -4.71 -4.32 12.12
CA SER A 94 -5.94 -4.32 12.93
C SER A 94 -7.22 -4.20 12.11
N LEU A 95 -7.11 -3.65 10.89
CA LEU A 95 -8.23 -3.45 9.97
C LEU A 95 -8.16 -4.39 8.75
N ASP A 96 -7.19 -5.31 8.72
CA ASP A 96 -6.92 -6.22 7.60
C ASP A 96 -6.85 -5.52 6.24
N LEU A 97 -6.16 -4.37 6.15
CA LEU A 97 -6.04 -3.59 4.93
C LEU A 97 -5.09 -4.28 3.95
N PHE A 98 -5.62 -5.26 3.23
CA PHE A 98 -4.83 -6.19 2.42
C PHE A 98 -4.41 -5.63 1.06
N ALA A 99 -5.16 -4.68 0.53
CA ALA A 99 -4.86 -4.05 -0.76
C ALA A 99 -4.22 -2.67 -0.56
N ASN A 100 -2.97 -2.51 -0.99
CA ASN A 100 -2.34 -1.22 -1.08
C ASN A 100 -2.36 -0.75 -2.55
N ILE A 101 -3.19 0.23 -2.83
CA ILE A 101 -3.43 0.78 -4.17
C ILE A 101 -2.58 2.03 -4.33
N ARG A 102 -1.67 2.01 -5.30
CA ARG A 102 -0.65 3.03 -5.55
C ARG A 102 -0.78 3.60 -6.97
N PRO A 103 -1.59 4.64 -7.19
CA PRO A 103 -1.67 5.31 -8.48
C PRO A 103 -0.39 6.13 -8.75
N SER A 104 0.09 6.05 -9.97
CA SER A 104 1.20 6.85 -10.48
C SER A 104 0.82 7.41 -11.85
N ARG A 105 0.75 8.74 -11.94
CA ARG A 105 0.42 9.43 -13.19
C ARG A 105 1.20 10.72 -13.32
N THR A 106 1.49 11.10 -14.54
CA THR A 106 2.12 12.37 -14.84
C THR A 106 1.11 13.52 -14.79
N TYR A 107 1.55 14.69 -14.32
CA TYR A 107 0.74 15.89 -14.22
C TYR A 107 1.31 16.99 -15.11
N THR A 108 0.45 17.79 -15.72
CA THR A 108 0.86 18.96 -16.51
C THR A 108 1.64 19.95 -15.62
N GLY A 109 2.80 20.38 -16.10
CA GLY A 109 3.65 21.31 -15.37
C GLY A 109 4.65 20.65 -14.42
N VAL A 110 4.56 19.34 -14.21
CA VAL A 110 5.56 18.58 -13.45
C VAL A 110 6.60 18.00 -14.42
N LYS A 111 7.88 18.23 -14.11
CA LYS A 111 8.98 17.65 -14.89
C LYS A 111 9.09 16.16 -14.61
N THR A 112 9.05 15.35 -15.66
CA THR A 112 9.21 13.89 -15.59
C THR A 112 10.35 13.44 -16.49
N ILE A 113 10.87 12.24 -16.25
CA ILE A 113 11.89 11.59 -17.08
C ILE A 113 11.27 10.71 -18.17
N THR A 114 9.97 10.47 -18.10
CA THR A 114 9.20 9.67 -19.07
C THR A 114 8.18 10.55 -19.78
N GLY A 115 7.56 10.00 -20.83
CA GLY A 115 6.35 10.57 -21.44
C GLY A 115 5.13 10.48 -20.51
N PRO A 116 3.97 11.00 -20.92
CA PRO A 116 2.73 10.91 -20.15
C PRO A 116 2.30 9.47 -19.92
N PHE A 117 1.92 9.15 -18.69
CA PHE A 117 1.35 7.86 -18.33
C PHE A 117 0.37 7.97 -17.15
N ASP A 118 -0.44 6.94 -16.98
CA ASP A 118 -1.36 6.75 -15.87
C ASP A 118 -1.50 5.25 -15.62
N LEU A 119 -0.91 4.76 -14.56
CA LEU A 119 -0.96 3.36 -14.13
C LEU A 119 -1.23 3.24 -12.63
N VAL A 120 -1.65 2.07 -12.18
CA VAL A 120 -1.87 1.79 -10.75
C VAL A 120 -1.19 0.47 -10.38
N VAL A 121 -0.38 0.49 -9.34
CA VAL A 121 0.16 -0.71 -8.71
C VAL A 121 -0.76 -1.14 -7.57
N VAL A 122 -1.29 -2.36 -7.67
CA VAL A 122 -2.08 -3.04 -6.62
C VAL A 122 -1.17 -4.03 -5.91
N ARG A 123 -0.74 -3.65 -4.71
CA ARG A 123 0.22 -4.36 -3.88
C ARG A 123 -0.50 -5.15 -2.80
N GLU A 124 -0.23 -6.45 -2.69
CA GLU A 124 -0.59 -7.21 -1.50
C GLU A 124 0.13 -6.62 -0.27
N ASN A 125 -0.55 -6.49 0.87
CA ASN A 125 -0.07 -5.65 1.97
C ASN A 125 0.01 -6.38 3.33
N THR A 126 -0.32 -7.67 3.39
CA THR A 126 -0.47 -8.40 4.65
C THR A 126 0.48 -9.56 4.86
N GLU A 127 1.23 -9.98 3.84
CA GLU A 127 2.18 -11.09 3.92
C GLU A 127 3.47 -10.82 3.11
N GLY A 128 4.21 -11.82 2.73
CA GLY A 128 5.44 -11.70 1.94
C GLY A 128 6.71 -11.80 2.79
N PHE A 129 7.70 -10.94 2.55
CA PHE A 129 8.91 -10.81 3.38
C PHE A 129 8.76 -9.87 4.58
N TYR A 130 7.56 -9.40 4.87
CA TYR A 130 7.30 -8.56 6.02
C TYR A 130 7.17 -9.45 7.28
N ALA A 131 8.28 -9.56 8.00
CA ALA A 131 8.56 -10.55 9.03
C ALA A 131 7.56 -10.61 10.19
N ASP A 132 6.94 -9.49 10.50
CA ASP A 132 6.02 -9.32 11.62
C ASP A 132 4.64 -9.98 11.42
N ARG A 133 4.38 -10.55 10.23
CA ARG A 133 3.07 -11.09 9.84
C ARG A 133 3.10 -12.54 9.38
N ASN A 134 4.29 -13.12 9.25
CA ASN A 134 4.48 -14.41 8.61
C ASN A 134 4.40 -15.60 9.57
N VAL A 135 4.49 -15.34 10.87
CA VAL A 135 4.45 -16.36 11.92
C VAL A 135 3.45 -15.95 13.02
N GLU A 136 2.85 -16.92 13.67
CA GLU A 136 1.90 -16.68 14.77
C GLU A 136 2.60 -16.13 16.02
N SER A 137 3.81 -16.61 16.27
CA SER A 137 4.62 -16.20 17.43
C SER A 137 6.07 -15.94 16.99
N GLY A 138 6.65 -14.88 17.51
CA GLY A 138 8.03 -14.48 17.20
C GLY A 138 8.14 -13.62 15.94
N ASN A 139 9.25 -13.77 15.24
CA ASN A 139 9.58 -13.05 14.01
C ASN A 139 9.95 -14.03 12.90
N SER A 140 9.59 -13.73 11.67
CA SER A 140 9.98 -14.53 10.51
C SER A 140 11.43 -14.30 10.03
N GLU A 141 12.17 -13.41 10.66
CA GLU A 141 13.63 -13.34 10.55
C GLU A 141 14.28 -14.05 11.73
N ILE A 142 15.17 -14.98 11.43
CA ILE A 142 15.82 -15.86 12.41
C ILE A 142 17.34 -15.68 12.28
N LEU A 143 17.98 -15.20 13.33
CA LEU A 143 19.42 -15.20 13.43
C LEU A 143 19.87 -16.60 13.89
N VAL A 144 20.32 -17.43 12.96
CA VAL A 144 20.70 -18.81 13.21
C VAL A 144 22.05 -18.90 13.92
N THR A 145 23.02 -18.07 13.48
CA THR A 145 24.30 -17.84 14.15
C THR A 145 24.64 -16.35 14.04
N PRO A 146 25.69 -15.83 14.73
CA PRO A 146 26.10 -14.44 14.56
C PRO A 146 26.31 -14.00 13.10
N ASP A 147 26.62 -14.94 12.21
CA ASP A 147 26.94 -14.68 10.80
C ASP A 147 25.89 -15.24 9.83
N VAL A 148 24.80 -15.88 10.33
CA VAL A 148 23.79 -16.52 9.46
C VAL A 148 22.39 -16.12 9.88
N ALA A 149 21.67 -15.47 8.99
CA ALA A 149 20.26 -15.14 9.15
C ALA A 149 19.41 -15.79 8.05
N ILE A 150 18.16 -16.14 8.40
CA ILE A 150 17.14 -16.67 7.48
C ILE A 150 15.93 -15.76 7.58
N SER A 151 15.34 -15.40 6.43
CA SER A 151 14.06 -14.71 6.35
C SER A 151 13.03 -15.60 5.66
N LEU A 152 11.88 -15.76 6.28
CA LEU A 152 10.76 -16.57 5.78
C LEU A 152 9.78 -15.68 5.00
N ARG A 153 9.54 -16.04 3.76
CA ARG A 153 8.50 -15.42 2.93
C ARG A 153 7.22 -16.25 3.01
N ARG A 154 6.15 -15.66 3.49
CA ARG A 154 4.83 -16.29 3.51
C ARG A 154 4.01 -15.84 2.31
N ILE A 155 3.41 -16.80 1.58
CA ILE A 155 2.45 -16.56 0.50
C ILE A 155 1.30 -17.53 0.67
N THR A 156 0.08 -17.02 0.77
CA THR A 156 -1.13 -17.81 0.89
C THR A 156 -2.04 -17.63 -0.32
N ARG A 157 -2.78 -18.67 -0.66
CA ARG A 157 -3.73 -18.62 -1.77
C ARG A 157 -4.83 -17.59 -1.54
N GLU A 158 -5.34 -17.51 -0.31
CA GLU A 158 -6.38 -16.55 0.08
C GLU A 158 -5.94 -15.10 -0.16
N CYS A 159 -4.74 -14.73 0.32
CA CYS A 159 -4.22 -13.37 0.10
C CYS A 159 -3.98 -13.09 -1.39
N CYS A 160 -3.51 -14.10 -2.15
CA CYS A 160 -3.31 -13.97 -3.59
C CYS A 160 -4.63 -13.79 -4.35
N GLU A 161 -5.68 -14.56 -4.01
CA GLU A 161 -6.99 -14.46 -4.66
C GLU A 161 -7.67 -13.11 -4.35
N ARG A 162 -7.64 -12.65 -3.09
CA ARG A 162 -8.26 -11.36 -2.73
C ARG A 162 -7.57 -10.16 -3.37
N ILE A 163 -6.23 -10.14 -3.44
CA ILE A 163 -5.52 -9.06 -4.10
C ILE A 163 -5.71 -9.09 -5.61
N ALA A 164 -5.73 -10.27 -6.22
CA ALA A 164 -6.05 -10.43 -7.64
C ALA A 164 -7.44 -9.88 -7.94
N ARG A 165 -8.46 -10.25 -7.16
CA ARG A 165 -9.84 -9.76 -7.33
C ARG A 165 -9.91 -8.24 -7.29
N SER A 166 -9.30 -7.60 -6.29
CA SER A 166 -9.24 -6.13 -6.20
C SER A 166 -8.58 -5.51 -7.44
N ALA A 167 -7.53 -6.14 -7.97
CA ALA A 167 -6.85 -5.64 -9.16
C ALA A 167 -7.71 -5.81 -10.44
N PHE A 168 -8.42 -6.94 -10.59
CA PHE A 168 -9.34 -7.14 -11.71
C PHE A 168 -10.53 -6.19 -11.65
N GLU A 169 -11.14 -5.98 -10.49
CA GLU A 169 -12.22 -5.02 -10.29
C GLU A 169 -11.79 -3.59 -10.62
N LEU A 170 -10.57 -3.21 -10.23
CA LEU A 170 -10.00 -1.92 -10.61
C LEU A 170 -9.74 -1.84 -12.11
N ALA A 171 -9.19 -2.88 -12.74
CA ALA A 171 -8.95 -2.92 -14.18
C ALA A 171 -10.25 -2.79 -14.99
N MET A 172 -11.36 -3.37 -14.52
CA MET A 172 -12.68 -3.21 -15.13
C MET A 172 -13.16 -1.75 -15.20
N GLN A 173 -12.75 -0.93 -14.22
CA GLN A 173 -13.09 0.50 -14.15
C GLN A 173 -12.11 1.37 -14.94
N ARG A 174 -11.03 0.79 -15.49
CA ARG A 174 -9.97 1.46 -16.22
C ARG A 174 -9.89 0.95 -17.67
N ARG A 175 -8.69 0.72 -18.19
CA ARG A 175 -8.47 0.31 -19.58
C ARG A 175 -8.61 -1.20 -19.84
N LYS A 176 -9.06 -1.96 -18.83
CA LYS A 176 -9.25 -3.42 -18.89
C LYS A 176 -7.97 -4.18 -19.25
N HIS A 177 -6.85 -3.73 -18.71
CA HIS A 177 -5.56 -4.37 -18.89
C HIS A 177 -4.89 -4.57 -17.51
N LEU A 178 -4.50 -5.80 -17.20
CA LEU A 178 -3.88 -6.19 -15.93
C LEU A 178 -2.57 -6.93 -16.20
N SER A 179 -1.48 -6.42 -15.63
CA SER A 179 -0.17 -7.08 -15.66
C SER A 179 0.12 -7.78 -14.34
N LEU A 180 0.39 -9.08 -14.39
CA LEU A 180 0.78 -9.89 -13.23
C LEU A 180 2.29 -9.83 -13.07
N VAL A 181 2.79 -9.38 -11.90
CA VAL A 181 4.23 -9.24 -11.68
C VAL A 181 4.72 -10.17 -10.57
N HIS A 182 5.71 -11.00 -10.92
CA HIS A 182 6.16 -12.12 -10.11
C HIS A 182 7.64 -12.46 -10.34
N LYS A 183 8.18 -13.45 -9.60
CA LYS A 183 9.52 -14.03 -9.82
C LYS A 183 9.45 -15.56 -9.92
N HIS A 184 8.45 -16.09 -10.62
CA HIS A 184 8.18 -17.54 -10.72
C HIS A 184 9.34 -18.37 -11.28
N ASN A 185 10.19 -17.78 -12.11
CA ASN A 185 11.39 -18.46 -12.63
C ASN A 185 12.39 -18.86 -11.52
N VAL A 186 12.36 -18.21 -10.36
CA VAL A 186 13.19 -18.49 -9.19
C VAL A 186 12.33 -19.00 -8.01
N LEU A 187 11.24 -18.29 -7.69
CA LEU A 187 10.35 -18.60 -6.58
C LEU A 187 9.17 -19.47 -7.08
N LYS A 188 9.50 -20.68 -7.56
CA LYS A 188 8.56 -21.55 -8.30
C LYS A 188 7.31 -21.92 -7.48
N ILE A 189 7.44 -22.11 -6.17
CA ILE A 189 6.31 -22.52 -5.32
C ILE A 189 5.50 -21.29 -4.91
N THR A 190 6.11 -20.31 -4.27
CA THR A 190 5.39 -19.16 -3.72
C THR A 190 4.77 -18.28 -4.81
N ASP A 191 5.54 -17.97 -5.86
CA ASP A 191 4.99 -17.18 -6.97
C ASP A 191 4.14 -18.03 -7.94
N GLY A 192 4.28 -19.37 -7.89
CA GLY A 192 3.34 -20.29 -8.52
C GLY A 192 1.96 -20.20 -7.89
N ILE A 193 1.85 -20.15 -6.55
CA ILE A 193 0.57 -19.93 -5.85
C ILE A 193 -0.05 -18.59 -6.27
N PHE A 194 0.76 -17.53 -6.36
CA PHE A 194 0.28 -16.21 -6.78
C PHE A 194 -0.27 -16.23 -8.21
N LEU A 195 0.49 -16.78 -9.17
CA LEU A 195 0.05 -16.86 -10.56
C LEU A 195 -1.20 -17.73 -10.74
N ASP A 196 -1.24 -18.90 -10.10
CA ASP A 196 -2.41 -19.78 -10.14
C ASP A 196 -3.67 -19.09 -9.60
N ALA A 197 -3.54 -18.32 -8.50
CA ALA A 197 -4.62 -17.55 -7.93
C ALA A 197 -5.08 -16.44 -8.89
N CYS A 198 -4.15 -15.69 -9.46
CA CYS A 198 -4.47 -14.65 -10.45
C CYS A 198 -5.19 -15.22 -11.68
N HIS A 199 -4.73 -16.35 -12.23
CA HIS A 199 -5.37 -16.97 -13.39
C HIS A 199 -6.76 -17.56 -13.07
N ARG A 200 -6.99 -18.05 -11.87
CA ARG A 200 -8.34 -18.46 -11.43
C ARG A 200 -9.31 -17.29 -11.41
N VAL A 201 -8.88 -16.18 -10.80
CA VAL A 201 -9.71 -14.97 -10.75
C VAL A 201 -9.91 -14.38 -12.14
N ALA A 202 -8.90 -14.43 -13.03
CA ALA A 202 -9.01 -13.97 -14.41
C ALA A 202 -10.18 -14.62 -15.18
N ALA A 203 -10.51 -15.87 -14.90
CA ALA A 203 -11.64 -16.57 -15.52
C ALA A 203 -13.00 -15.93 -15.22
N GLU A 204 -13.10 -15.15 -14.15
CA GLU A 204 -14.30 -14.40 -13.77
C GLU A 204 -14.40 -13.04 -14.47
N PHE A 205 -13.30 -12.56 -15.08
CA PHE A 205 -13.18 -11.25 -15.72
C PHE A 205 -12.74 -11.36 -17.20
N PRO A 206 -13.52 -12.01 -18.09
CA PRO A 206 -13.11 -12.30 -19.46
C PRO A 206 -12.88 -11.05 -20.33
N GLU A 207 -13.32 -9.89 -19.89
CA GLU A 207 -13.12 -8.62 -20.57
C GLU A 207 -11.73 -7.99 -20.29
N VAL A 208 -11.01 -8.48 -19.28
CA VAL A 208 -9.69 -7.95 -18.91
C VAL A 208 -8.61 -8.72 -19.65
N THR A 209 -7.80 -7.98 -20.41
CA THR A 209 -6.59 -8.56 -21.03
C THR A 209 -5.52 -8.72 -19.96
N VAL A 210 -4.93 -9.90 -19.88
CA VAL A 210 -3.91 -10.24 -18.89
C VAL A 210 -2.60 -10.56 -19.58
N ASP A 211 -1.52 -9.97 -19.08
CA ASP A 211 -0.15 -10.37 -19.39
C ASP A 211 0.65 -10.58 -18.08
N ASP A 212 1.78 -11.28 -18.16
CA ASP A 212 2.62 -11.55 -17.02
C ASP A 212 4.08 -11.17 -17.28
N PHE A 213 4.75 -10.68 -16.22
CA PHE A 213 6.13 -10.22 -16.28
C PHE A 213 6.93 -10.70 -15.07
N ILE A 214 8.16 -11.09 -15.33
CA ILE A 214 9.15 -11.25 -14.27
C ILE A 214 9.52 -9.87 -13.74
N VAL A 215 9.57 -9.70 -12.42
CA VAL A 215 9.66 -8.40 -11.74
C VAL A 215 10.85 -7.55 -12.19
N ASP A 216 12.01 -8.14 -12.41
CA ASP A 216 13.20 -7.43 -12.90
C ASP A 216 13.01 -6.91 -14.34
N ALA A 217 12.35 -7.67 -15.20
CA ALA A 217 11.97 -7.20 -16.53
C ALA A 217 10.92 -6.08 -16.45
N MET A 218 9.92 -6.21 -15.55
CA MET A 218 8.91 -5.17 -15.34
C MET A 218 9.55 -3.83 -14.93
N MET A 219 10.56 -3.83 -14.02
CA MET A 219 11.28 -2.61 -13.66
C MET A 219 11.87 -1.90 -14.89
N ALA A 220 12.45 -2.64 -15.82
CA ALA A 220 12.98 -2.07 -17.06
C ALA A 220 11.87 -1.60 -18.02
N HIS A 221 10.76 -2.32 -18.07
CA HIS A 221 9.62 -1.97 -18.92
C HIS A 221 8.93 -0.68 -18.48
N VAL A 222 8.68 -0.47 -17.18
CA VAL A 222 8.05 0.75 -16.68
C VAL A 222 8.95 1.98 -16.85
N VAL A 223 10.28 1.83 -16.82
CA VAL A 223 11.20 2.91 -17.14
C VAL A 223 11.16 3.28 -18.62
N ARG A 224 11.05 2.26 -19.50
CA ARG A 224 11.11 2.46 -20.95
C ARG A 224 9.80 2.96 -21.54
N ALA A 225 8.67 2.41 -21.10
CA ALA A 225 7.36 2.61 -21.71
C ALA A 225 6.23 2.44 -20.67
N PRO A 226 6.15 3.31 -19.62
CA PRO A 226 5.16 3.17 -18.56
C PRO A 226 3.71 3.30 -19.06
N GLU A 227 3.48 4.01 -20.18
CA GLU A 227 2.18 4.22 -20.81
C GLU A 227 1.50 2.92 -21.28
N ARG A 228 2.26 1.85 -21.45
CA ARG A 228 1.75 0.52 -21.84
C ARG A 228 0.93 -0.13 -20.74
N PHE A 229 1.20 0.20 -19.48
CA PHE A 229 0.64 -0.47 -18.32
C PHE A 229 -0.55 0.30 -17.76
N ASP A 230 -1.59 -0.41 -17.35
CA ASP A 230 -2.79 0.16 -16.74
C ASP A 230 -2.88 -0.21 -15.25
N VAL A 231 -3.18 -1.46 -14.94
CA VAL A 231 -3.16 -1.99 -13.58
C VAL A 231 -2.08 -3.05 -13.48
N ILE A 232 -1.29 -3.00 -12.42
CA ILE A 232 -0.23 -3.97 -12.15
C ILE A 232 -0.53 -4.58 -10.78
N VAL A 233 -0.61 -5.91 -10.71
CA VAL A 233 -0.79 -6.61 -9.42
C VAL A 233 0.46 -7.40 -9.07
N THR A 234 0.85 -7.35 -7.80
CA THR A 234 2.02 -8.08 -7.33
C THR A 234 2.02 -8.29 -5.80
N THR A 235 2.94 -9.12 -5.35
CA THR A 235 3.17 -9.39 -3.92
C THR A 235 3.81 -8.20 -3.20
N ASN A 236 3.83 -8.26 -1.88
CA ASN A 236 4.11 -7.13 -1.00
C ASN A 236 5.44 -6.40 -1.32
N MET A 237 6.57 -7.07 -1.23
CA MET A 237 7.88 -6.43 -1.41
C MET A 237 8.09 -5.94 -2.85
N PHE A 238 7.68 -6.71 -3.84
CA PHE A 238 7.79 -6.29 -5.24
C PHE A 238 6.91 -5.08 -5.53
N GLY A 239 5.71 -5.03 -4.94
CA GLY A 239 4.80 -3.90 -5.05
C GLY A 239 5.34 -2.63 -4.40
N ASP A 240 6.05 -2.77 -3.27
CA ASP A 240 6.69 -1.63 -2.61
C ASP A 240 7.74 -0.99 -3.53
N ILE A 241 8.67 -1.79 -4.01
CA ILE A 241 9.75 -1.33 -4.88
C ILE A 241 9.20 -0.75 -6.20
N LEU A 242 8.24 -1.45 -6.82
CA LEU A 242 7.66 -1.03 -8.09
C LEU A 242 6.84 0.26 -7.96
N SER A 243 6.09 0.42 -6.88
CA SER A 243 5.28 1.62 -6.67
C SER A 243 6.13 2.87 -6.44
N ASP A 244 7.26 2.76 -5.74
CA ASP A 244 8.19 3.87 -5.55
C ASP A 244 8.87 4.25 -6.87
N LEU A 245 9.29 3.25 -7.66
CA LEU A 245 9.81 3.49 -9.00
C LEU A 245 8.80 4.24 -9.88
N THR A 246 7.54 3.78 -9.93
CA THR A 246 6.52 4.42 -10.77
C THR A 246 6.13 5.80 -10.27
N ALA A 247 6.13 6.04 -8.97
CA ALA A 247 5.92 7.37 -8.39
C ALA A 247 7.05 8.34 -8.81
N GLU A 248 8.32 7.92 -8.72
CA GLU A 248 9.45 8.72 -9.15
C GLU A 248 9.39 9.03 -10.66
N LEU A 249 9.00 8.05 -11.49
CA LEU A 249 8.80 8.27 -12.93
C LEU A 249 7.69 9.29 -13.22
N SER A 250 6.71 9.43 -12.34
CA SER A 250 5.63 10.43 -12.47
C SER A 250 6.06 11.85 -12.07
N GLY A 251 7.27 12.00 -11.54
CA GLY A 251 7.92 13.26 -11.23
C GLY A 251 8.45 13.37 -9.80
N SER A 252 7.91 12.66 -8.84
CA SER A 252 8.40 12.64 -7.45
C SER A 252 7.67 11.58 -6.62
N LEU A 253 8.36 10.97 -5.67
CA LEU A 253 7.76 10.12 -4.63
C LEU A 253 6.61 10.82 -3.89
N GLY A 254 6.71 12.14 -3.69
CA GLY A 254 5.67 12.94 -3.02
C GLY A 254 4.37 13.08 -3.81
N LEU A 255 4.34 12.72 -5.09
CA LEU A 255 3.13 12.70 -5.94
C LEU A 255 2.43 11.33 -5.92
N GLY A 256 3.07 10.30 -5.37
CA GLY A 256 2.52 8.96 -5.28
C GLY A 256 1.44 8.86 -4.20
N GLY A 257 0.17 8.73 -4.63
CA GLY A 257 -0.93 8.43 -3.72
C GLY A 257 -0.81 7.03 -3.10
N SER A 258 -1.42 6.81 -1.94
CA SER A 258 -1.48 5.50 -1.30
C SER A 258 -2.83 5.31 -0.60
N LEU A 259 -3.59 4.31 -1.04
CA LEU A 259 -4.79 3.85 -0.39
C LEU A 259 -4.54 2.43 0.15
N ASN A 260 -4.90 2.21 1.42
CA ASN A 260 -4.93 0.87 2.00
C ASN A 260 -6.40 0.49 2.24
N ALA A 261 -6.85 -0.61 1.65
CA ALA A 261 -8.22 -1.10 1.70
C ALA A 261 -8.27 -2.59 2.08
#